data_1c28db9a3970651229a6ee6d66661b5c
#
_entry.id   1c28db9a3970651229a6ee6d66661b5c
#
_cell.length_a   1.000
_cell.length_b   1.000
_cell.length_c   1.000
_cell.angle_alpha   90.00
_cell.angle_beta   90.00
_cell.angle_gamma   90.00
#
_symmetry.space_group_name_H-M   'P 1'
#
loop_
_entity.id
_entity.type
_entity.pdbx_description
1 polymer ?
#
loop_
_entity_poly.entity_id
_entity_poly.type
_entity_poly.pdbx_seq_one_letter_code
_entity_poly.pdbx_strand_id
1 'polypeptide(L)'
;MMLKELTFFILLISSLSFSQGLKTKGKIIVDENEKEVLLRGYTPGGWLVMEGYMMQSEGTAGAQHEFVEKFTELVGEEKTNQFFAKWRENHFMQEDVDSLAAWGFNSIRVPLHYNLFTLPIQQEPNSDQNTWLETGFDIIDNVLEWAEPHQMYVILDMHAAPGGQGRNSEISDYDPSKPSLWESERNKTKLVELWKKIAERYKDNKWIGGYDLINETN
;
A
#
# COMPACT_ATOMS: atom_id res chain seq x y z
N MET A 1 -22.51 -66.69 12.93
CA MET A 1 -21.63 -65.58 13.40
C MET A 1 -21.40 -64.73 12.17
N MET A 2 -22.21 -63.70 11.99
CA MET A 2 -22.15 -62.81 10.78
C MET A 2 -21.27 -61.61 11.10
N LEU A 3 -20.16 -61.50 10.37
CA LEU A 3 -19.32 -60.29 10.34
C LEU A 3 -20.07 -59.19 9.58
N LYS A 4 -20.42 -58.11 10.26
CA LYS A 4 -20.92 -56.89 9.62
C LYS A 4 -19.70 -56.07 9.13
N GLU A 5 -19.56 -55.95 7.84
CA GLU A 5 -18.61 -55.05 7.22
C GLU A 5 -19.13 -53.61 7.38
N LEU A 6 -18.38 -52.81 8.15
CA LEU A 6 -18.63 -51.38 8.35
C LEU A 6 -17.89 -50.62 7.26
N THR A 7 -18.55 -50.27 6.17
CA THR A 7 -18.00 -49.46 5.06
C THR A 7 -17.93 -48.01 5.57
N PHE A 8 -16.72 -47.53 5.83
CA PHE A 8 -16.46 -46.15 6.21
C PHE A 8 -16.44 -45.27 4.95
N PHE A 9 -17.49 -44.51 4.74
CA PHE A 9 -17.60 -43.58 3.62
C PHE A 9 -16.85 -42.28 4.05
N ILE A 10 -15.60 -42.11 3.60
CA ILE A 10 -14.86 -40.84 3.78
C ILE A 10 -15.42 -39.86 2.74
N LEU A 11 -16.27 -38.94 3.19
CA LEU A 11 -16.63 -37.76 2.39
C LEU A 11 -15.38 -36.89 2.27
N LEU A 12 -14.70 -36.92 1.14
CA LEU A 12 -13.74 -35.89 0.77
C LEU A 12 -14.54 -34.61 0.49
N ILE A 13 -14.68 -33.77 1.51
CA ILE A 13 -15.10 -32.38 1.31
C ILE A 13 -13.88 -31.69 0.71
N SER A 14 -13.84 -31.61 -0.62
CA SER A 14 -12.97 -30.68 -1.31
C SER A 14 -13.41 -29.27 -0.88
N SER A 15 -12.70 -28.67 0.05
CA SER A 15 -12.81 -27.25 0.32
C SER A 15 -12.39 -26.52 -0.98
N LEU A 16 -13.39 -26.16 -1.77
CA LEU A 16 -13.22 -25.19 -2.83
C LEU A 16 -12.85 -23.89 -2.11
N SER A 17 -11.55 -23.58 -2.08
CA SER A 17 -11.09 -22.26 -1.66
C SER A 17 -11.56 -21.26 -2.71
N PHE A 18 -12.73 -20.69 -2.51
CA PHE A 18 -13.15 -19.54 -3.27
C PHE A 18 -12.20 -18.39 -2.92
N SER A 19 -11.58 -17.78 -3.91
CA SER A 19 -10.86 -16.53 -3.73
C SER A 19 -11.85 -15.52 -3.13
N GLN A 20 -11.59 -15.12 -1.89
CA GLN A 20 -12.32 -14.02 -1.27
C GLN A 20 -11.77 -12.72 -1.88
N GLY A 21 -12.65 -11.85 -2.38
CA GLY A 21 -12.28 -10.58 -2.97
C GLY A 21 -12.59 -10.45 -4.47
N LEU A 22 -12.03 -9.41 -5.08
CA LEU A 22 -12.25 -9.12 -6.50
C LEU A 22 -11.45 -10.05 -7.40
N LYS A 23 -12.07 -10.40 -8.54
CA LYS A 23 -11.41 -11.17 -9.61
C LYS A 23 -11.83 -10.66 -10.99
N THR A 24 -11.05 -11.00 -11.99
CA THR A 24 -11.38 -10.67 -13.39
C THR A 24 -12.19 -11.80 -14.03
N LYS A 25 -13.21 -11.42 -14.82
CA LYS A 25 -13.99 -12.32 -15.65
C LYS A 25 -14.09 -11.74 -17.06
N GLY A 26 -13.20 -12.18 -17.93
CA GLY A 26 -13.07 -11.57 -19.26
C GLY A 26 -12.59 -10.11 -19.15
N LYS A 27 -13.48 -9.16 -19.45
CA LYS A 27 -13.17 -7.70 -19.44
C LYS A 27 -13.80 -6.96 -18.26
N ILE A 28 -14.40 -7.66 -17.32
CA ILE A 28 -15.06 -7.07 -16.14
C ILE A 28 -14.39 -7.54 -14.86
N ILE A 29 -14.54 -6.73 -13.82
CA ILE A 29 -14.19 -7.09 -12.43
C ILE A 29 -15.48 -7.62 -11.79
N VAL A 30 -15.39 -8.73 -11.07
CA VAL A 30 -16.50 -9.32 -10.33
C VAL A 30 -16.11 -9.59 -8.89
N ASP A 31 -17.12 -9.61 -8.00
CA ASP A 31 -16.99 -10.01 -6.61
C ASP A 31 -16.98 -11.55 -6.44
N GLU A 32 -16.96 -12.00 -5.19
CA GLU A 32 -17.01 -13.43 -4.83
C GLU A 32 -18.28 -14.15 -5.35
N ASN A 33 -19.37 -13.40 -5.58
CA ASN A 33 -20.66 -13.91 -6.06
C ASN A 33 -20.80 -13.80 -7.60
N GLU A 34 -19.70 -13.56 -8.33
CA GLU A 34 -19.70 -13.36 -9.78
C GLU A 34 -20.48 -12.12 -10.28
N LYS A 35 -20.84 -11.22 -9.37
CA LYS A 35 -21.50 -9.97 -9.70
C LYS A 35 -20.50 -8.94 -10.15
N GLU A 36 -20.78 -8.24 -11.25
CA GLU A 36 -19.94 -7.15 -11.77
C GLU A 36 -19.81 -6.02 -10.75
N VAL A 37 -18.58 -5.59 -10.53
CA VAL A 37 -18.23 -4.46 -9.67
C VAL A 37 -17.59 -3.35 -10.49
N LEU A 38 -18.24 -2.20 -10.51
CA LEU A 38 -17.65 -0.97 -11.03
C LEU A 38 -17.01 -0.21 -9.88
N LEU A 39 -15.67 -0.15 -9.88
CA LEU A 39 -14.93 0.58 -8.86
C LEU A 39 -15.09 2.09 -9.08
N ARG A 40 -15.60 2.78 -8.07
CA ARG A 40 -15.65 4.23 -7.95
C ARG A 40 -14.79 4.62 -6.77
N GLY A 41 -13.56 5.04 -7.07
CA GLY A 41 -12.52 5.21 -6.08
C GLY A 41 -12.19 6.66 -5.77
N TYR A 42 -11.57 6.83 -4.61
CA TYR A 42 -10.90 8.04 -4.17
C TYR A 42 -9.44 7.72 -3.84
N THR A 43 -8.55 8.68 -4.07
CA THR A 43 -7.13 8.58 -3.73
C THR A 43 -6.77 9.74 -2.81
N PRO A 44 -6.38 9.50 -1.55
CA PRO A 44 -5.90 10.55 -0.66
C PRO A 44 -4.51 11.03 -1.08
N GLY A 45 -4.47 12.03 -1.97
CA GLY A 45 -3.23 12.63 -2.45
C GLY A 45 -2.50 13.41 -1.36
N GLY A 46 -1.16 13.43 -1.42
CA GLY A 46 -0.34 14.13 -0.44
C GLY A 46 -0.28 13.51 0.96
N TRP A 47 -0.95 12.39 1.20
CA TRP A 47 -1.02 11.76 2.52
C TRP A 47 0.27 11.02 2.88
N LEU A 48 0.59 9.94 2.17
CA LEU A 48 1.75 9.08 2.45
C LEU A 48 2.92 9.34 1.49
N VAL A 49 2.63 9.97 0.36
CA VAL A 49 3.59 10.52 -0.59
C VAL A 49 3.26 11.99 -0.78
N MET A 50 4.20 12.87 -0.44
CA MET A 50 4.05 14.32 -0.58
C MET A 50 4.62 14.75 -1.92
N GLU A 51 3.74 15.15 -2.82
CA GLU A 51 4.10 15.66 -4.13
C GLU A 51 4.09 17.19 -4.09
N GLY A 52 5.18 17.83 -4.53
CA GLY A 52 5.40 19.26 -4.38
C GLY A 52 4.26 20.13 -4.91
N TYR A 53 3.69 19.76 -6.05
CA TYR A 53 2.55 20.49 -6.65
C TYR A 53 1.27 20.37 -5.80
N MET A 54 1.01 19.24 -5.14
CA MET A 54 -0.12 19.07 -4.22
C MET A 54 0.11 19.87 -2.93
N MET A 55 1.36 19.89 -2.44
CA MET A 55 1.75 20.61 -1.24
C MET A 55 1.95 22.11 -1.47
N GLN A 56 1.89 22.58 -2.73
CA GLN A 56 2.21 23.95 -3.14
C GLN A 56 3.63 24.38 -2.71
N SER A 57 4.57 23.44 -2.73
CA SER A 57 5.96 23.63 -2.30
C SER A 57 6.98 23.54 -3.44
N GLU A 58 6.55 23.45 -4.70
CA GLU A 58 7.38 23.24 -5.91
C GLU A 58 8.59 24.21 -6.02
N GLY A 59 8.42 25.46 -5.61
CA GLY A 59 9.51 26.44 -5.62
C GLY A 59 10.56 26.24 -4.50
N THR A 60 10.31 25.31 -3.58
CA THR A 60 11.15 25.06 -2.38
C THR A 60 11.54 23.59 -2.28
N ALA A 61 10.60 22.69 -2.44
CA ALA A 61 10.77 21.24 -2.40
C ALA A 61 9.74 20.59 -3.31
N GLY A 62 10.18 19.85 -4.31
CA GLY A 62 9.32 19.10 -5.23
C GLY A 62 9.08 17.69 -4.73
N ALA A 63 10.13 16.99 -4.32
CA ALA A 63 10.08 15.62 -3.82
C ALA A 63 9.92 15.57 -2.30
N GLN A 64 9.40 14.45 -1.77
CA GLN A 64 9.19 14.28 -0.34
C GLN A 64 10.49 14.34 0.46
N HIS A 65 11.58 13.74 -0.01
CA HIS A 65 12.87 13.80 0.71
C HIS A 65 13.38 15.24 0.83
N GLU A 66 13.23 16.08 -0.21
CA GLU A 66 13.62 17.50 -0.15
C GLU A 66 12.79 18.27 0.87
N PHE A 67 11.47 17.97 0.94
CA PHE A 67 10.59 18.56 1.94
C PHE A 67 11.01 18.17 3.36
N VAL A 68 11.32 16.89 3.58
CA VAL A 68 11.79 16.37 4.88
C VAL A 68 13.12 17.04 5.27
N GLU A 69 14.08 17.15 4.34
CA GLU A 69 15.37 17.79 4.61
C GLU A 69 15.19 19.25 5.04
N LYS A 70 14.48 20.05 4.23
CA LYS A 70 14.27 21.47 4.54
C LYS A 70 13.48 21.69 5.82
N PHE A 71 12.51 20.86 6.10
CA PHE A 71 11.76 20.94 7.35
C PHE A 71 12.65 20.59 8.55
N THR A 72 13.53 19.59 8.38
CA THR A 72 14.50 19.19 9.40
C THR A 72 15.54 20.29 9.68
N GLU A 73 16.02 20.98 8.64
CA GLU A 73 16.90 22.15 8.80
C GLU A 73 16.24 23.27 9.62
N LEU A 74 14.94 23.47 9.46
CA LEU A 74 14.18 24.53 10.13
C LEU A 74 13.86 24.23 11.60
N VAL A 75 13.44 23.01 11.91
CA VAL A 75 12.84 22.68 13.23
C VAL A 75 13.58 21.58 13.98
N GLY A 76 14.52 20.88 13.34
CA GLY A 76 15.25 19.73 13.87
C GLY A 76 14.50 18.41 13.69
N GLU A 77 15.24 17.31 13.75
CA GLU A 77 14.77 15.95 13.46
C GLU A 77 13.57 15.52 14.32
N GLU A 78 13.64 15.79 15.63
CA GLU A 78 12.56 15.38 16.55
C GLU A 78 11.21 16.01 16.16
N LYS A 79 11.18 17.31 15.89
CA LYS A 79 9.95 18.01 15.50
C LYS A 79 9.49 17.63 14.11
N THR A 80 10.41 17.33 13.20
CA THR A 80 10.11 16.80 11.89
C THR A 80 9.37 15.46 11.99
N ASN A 81 9.90 14.53 12.79
CA ASN A 81 9.27 13.24 13.02
C ASN A 81 7.89 13.38 13.67
N GLN A 82 7.73 14.28 14.64
CA GLN A 82 6.44 14.59 15.25
C GLN A 82 5.44 15.18 14.25
N PHE A 83 5.88 16.07 13.36
CA PHE A 83 5.05 16.65 12.31
C PHE A 83 4.52 15.57 11.36
N PHE A 84 5.40 14.72 10.81
CA PHE A 84 4.99 13.68 9.87
C PHE A 84 4.13 12.59 10.53
N ALA A 85 4.34 12.29 11.81
CA ALA A 85 3.44 11.40 12.55
C ALA A 85 2.04 11.99 12.61
N LYS A 86 1.92 13.26 13.05
CA LYS A 86 0.63 13.96 13.12
C LYS A 86 -0.01 14.21 11.76
N TRP A 87 0.79 14.45 10.73
CA TRP A 87 0.29 14.54 9.36
C TRP A 87 -0.41 13.25 8.95
N ARG A 88 0.23 12.10 9.14
CA ARG A 88 -0.38 10.79 8.81
C ARG A 88 -1.63 10.48 9.61
N GLU A 89 -1.66 10.88 10.89
CA GLU A 89 -2.81 10.68 11.78
C GLU A 89 -4.03 11.51 11.41
N ASN A 90 -3.84 12.72 10.82
CA ASN A 90 -4.92 13.70 10.66
C ASN A 90 -5.24 14.06 9.21
N HIS A 91 -4.48 13.58 8.23
CA HIS A 91 -4.70 13.91 6.82
C HIS A 91 -5.83 13.10 6.19
N PHE A 92 -5.93 11.82 6.55
CA PHE A 92 -6.99 10.93 6.10
C PHE A 92 -7.39 10.03 7.27
N MET A 93 -8.66 10.06 7.63
CA MET A 93 -9.19 9.46 8.85
C MET A 93 -10.45 8.64 8.56
N GLN A 94 -10.97 7.97 9.59
CA GLN A 94 -12.21 7.19 9.49
C GLN A 94 -13.40 8.03 8.99
N GLU A 95 -13.53 9.26 9.44
CA GLU A 95 -14.61 10.17 9.06
C GLU A 95 -14.60 10.50 7.57
N ASP A 96 -13.42 10.49 6.93
CA ASP A 96 -13.29 10.66 5.49
C ASP A 96 -13.81 9.43 4.76
N VAL A 97 -13.48 8.22 5.24
CA VAL A 97 -13.98 6.96 4.68
C VAL A 97 -15.49 6.86 4.82
N ASP A 98 -16.06 7.22 5.99
CA ASP A 98 -17.50 7.27 6.23
C ASP A 98 -18.19 8.23 5.25
N SER A 99 -17.59 9.39 5.01
CA SER A 99 -18.10 10.40 4.08
C SER A 99 -18.04 9.91 2.63
N LEU A 100 -16.94 9.30 2.22
CA LEU A 100 -16.77 8.71 0.89
C LEU A 100 -17.83 7.64 0.63
N ALA A 101 -18.07 6.75 1.60
CA ALA A 101 -19.10 5.73 1.52
C ALA A 101 -20.50 6.35 1.36
N ALA A 102 -20.82 7.39 2.15
CA ALA A 102 -22.08 8.11 2.08
C ALA A 102 -22.30 8.79 0.70
N TRP A 103 -21.23 9.18 0.02
CA TRP A 103 -21.26 9.75 -1.33
C TRP A 103 -21.30 8.69 -2.45
N GLY A 104 -21.26 7.40 -2.10
CA GLY A 104 -21.38 6.29 -3.04
C GLY A 104 -20.05 5.85 -3.66
N PHE A 105 -18.91 6.23 -3.08
CA PHE A 105 -17.63 5.60 -3.38
C PHE A 105 -17.59 4.19 -2.81
N ASN A 106 -16.90 3.29 -3.47
CA ASN A 106 -16.76 1.88 -3.07
C ASN A 106 -15.33 1.38 -3.12
N SER A 107 -14.37 2.27 -3.31
CA SER A 107 -12.96 1.92 -3.29
C SER A 107 -12.07 3.09 -2.90
N ILE A 108 -10.91 2.77 -2.30
CA ILE A 108 -9.86 3.71 -1.93
C ILE A 108 -8.56 3.18 -2.51
N ARG A 109 -7.85 3.99 -3.32
CA ARG A 109 -6.47 3.71 -3.73
C ARG A 109 -5.53 4.42 -2.77
N VAL A 110 -4.67 3.68 -2.10
CA VAL A 110 -3.73 4.20 -1.09
C VAL A 110 -2.34 4.27 -1.69
N PRO A 111 -1.83 5.49 -2.02
CA PRO A 111 -0.46 5.68 -2.49
C PRO A 111 0.53 5.44 -1.35
N LEU A 112 1.35 4.40 -1.47
CA LEU A 112 2.30 3.97 -0.46
C LEU A 112 3.71 4.47 -0.76
N HIS A 113 4.41 4.91 0.27
CA HIS A 113 5.85 5.13 0.22
C HIS A 113 6.56 3.96 0.89
N TYR A 114 7.54 3.35 0.20
CA TYR A 114 8.25 2.16 0.72
C TYR A 114 8.90 2.38 2.08
N ASN A 115 9.35 3.62 2.37
CA ASN A 115 10.06 3.93 3.63
C ASN A 115 9.18 3.87 4.89
N LEU A 116 7.86 3.74 4.73
CA LEU A 116 6.94 3.45 5.83
C LEU A 116 6.97 1.98 6.27
N PHE A 117 7.56 1.10 5.45
CA PHE A 117 7.60 -0.34 5.65
C PHE A 117 9.01 -0.90 5.90
N THR A 118 10.03 -0.21 5.38
CA THR A 118 11.43 -0.65 5.50
C THR A 118 12.37 0.54 5.33
N LEU A 119 13.55 0.47 5.94
CA LEU A 119 14.55 1.52 5.82
C LEU A 119 15.08 1.64 4.37
N PRO A 120 15.49 2.86 3.94
CA PRO A 120 16.30 3.02 2.73
C PRO A 120 17.57 2.16 2.80
N ILE A 121 18.07 1.67 1.67
CA ILE A 121 19.24 0.77 1.64
C ILE A 121 20.47 1.38 2.29
N GLN A 122 20.62 2.71 2.25
CA GLN A 122 21.71 3.44 2.86
C GLN A 122 21.65 3.51 4.40
N GLN A 123 20.48 3.24 4.96
CA GLN A 123 20.22 3.25 6.41
C GLN A 123 20.09 1.85 7.00
N GLU A 124 20.12 0.80 6.15
CA GLU A 124 20.05 -0.57 6.65
C GLU A 124 21.32 -0.92 7.44
N PRO A 125 21.18 -1.47 8.65
CA PRO A 125 22.34 -1.93 9.44
C PRO A 125 23.16 -3.02 8.74
N ASN A 126 22.47 -3.81 7.91
CA ASN A 126 23.05 -4.82 7.03
C ASN A 126 22.45 -4.62 5.62
N SER A 127 23.31 -4.32 4.64
CA SER A 127 22.88 -4.01 3.26
C SER A 127 22.06 -5.13 2.58
N ASP A 128 22.24 -6.37 3.02
CA ASP A 128 21.61 -7.55 2.40
C ASP A 128 20.27 -7.92 3.08
N GLN A 129 19.87 -7.19 4.12
CA GLN A 129 18.65 -7.44 4.87
C GLN A 129 17.73 -6.23 4.85
N ASN A 130 16.45 -6.47 5.11
CA ASN A 130 15.46 -5.40 5.31
C ASN A 130 15.10 -5.29 6.78
N THR A 131 15.26 -4.09 7.32
CA THR A 131 14.64 -3.72 8.60
C THR A 131 13.19 -3.38 8.34
N TRP A 132 12.28 -4.15 8.93
CA TRP A 132 10.85 -3.94 8.75
C TRP A 132 10.31 -2.94 9.78
N LEU A 133 9.46 -2.02 9.32
CA LEU A 133 8.78 -1.01 10.10
C LEU A 133 7.27 -1.32 10.10
N GLU A 134 6.62 -1.17 11.26
CA GLU A 134 5.17 -1.44 11.34
C GLU A 134 4.32 -0.24 10.86
N THR A 135 4.88 0.96 10.79
CA THR A 135 4.13 2.19 10.46
C THR A 135 3.24 2.06 9.22
N GLY A 136 3.78 1.52 8.12
CA GLY A 136 3.01 1.35 6.88
C GLY A 136 1.94 0.27 7.01
N PHE A 137 2.23 -0.80 7.75
CA PHE A 137 1.27 -1.87 8.00
C PHE A 137 0.12 -1.40 8.90
N ASP A 138 0.41 -0.66 9.97
CA ASP A 138 -0.61 -0.11 10.86
C ASP A 138 -1.57 0.84 10.10
N ILE A 139 -1.04 1.63 9.17
CA ILE A 139 -1.85 2.50 8.32
C ILE A 139 -2.78 1.69 7.42
N ILE A 140 -2.28 0.63 6.76
CA ILE A 140 -3.12 -0.24 5.92
C ILE A 140 -4.17 -0.95 6.77
N ASP A 141 -3.81 -1.45 7.94
CA ASP A 141 -4.72 -2.13 8.86
C ASP A 141 -5.87 -1.19 9.27
N ASN A 142 -5.57 0.07 9.63
CA ASN A 142 -6.58 1.07 9.94
C ASN A 142 -7.51 1.36 8.75
N VAL A 143 -6.96 1.57 7.55
CA VAL A 143 -7.78 1.83 6.35
C VAL A 143 -8.70 0.64 6.05
N LEU A 144 -8.23 -0.59 6.21
CA LEU A 144 -9.04 -1.79 6.03
C LEU A 144 -10.13 -1.89 7.09
N GLU A 145 -9.82 -1.58 8.36
CA GLU A 145 -10.80 -1.54 9.46
C GLU A 145 -11.90 -0.51 9.18
N TRP A 146 -11.56 0.68 8.68
CA TRP A 146 -12.53 1.71 8.33
C TRP A 146 -13.34 1.38 7.08
N ALA A 147 -12.73 0.70 6.09
CA ALA A 147 -13.37 0.35 4.82
C ALA A 147 -14.35 -0.82 4.93
N GLU A 148 -14.06 -1.82 5.78
CA GLU A 148 -14.83 -3.06 5.90
C GLU A 148 -16.32 -2.85 6.21
N PRO A 149 -16.74 -2.00 7.20
CA PRO A 149 -18.15 -1.75 7.50
C PRO A 149 -18.94 -1.21 6.31
N HIS A 150 -18.26 -0.48 5.41
CA HIS A 150 -18.82 0.13 4.22
C HIS A 150 -18.71 -0.73 2.97
N GLN A 151 -18.11 -1.92 3.08
CA GLN A 151 -17.85 -2.82 1.95
C GLN A 151 -17.04 -2.14 0.82
N MET A 152 -16.07 -1.31 1.21
CA MET A 152 -15.18 -0.60 0.29
C MET A 152 -13.91 -1.40 0.05
N TYR A 153 -13.49 -1.47 -1.22
CA TYR A 153 -12.24 -2.12 -1.60
C TYR A 153 -11.04 -1.18 -1.44
N VAL A 154 -9.95 -1.69 -0.92
CA VAL A 154 -8.67 -0.97 -0.77
C VAL A 154 -7.68 -1.46 -1.82
N ILE A 155 -7.17 -0.54 -2.64
CA ILE A 155 -6.15 -0.80 -3.65
C ILE A 155 -4.84 -0.25 -3.10
N LEU A 156 -3.86 -1.13 -2.91
CA LEU A 156 -2.54 -0.76 -2.43
C LEU A 156 -1.65 -0.42 -3.63
N ASP A 157 -1.17 0.81 -3.66
CA ASP A 157 -0.35 1.34 -4.75
C ASP A 157 1.06 1.69 -4.26
N MET A 158 2.08 1.04 -4.84
CA MET A 158 3.46 1.43 -4.57
C MET A 158 3.80 2.68 -5.37
N HIS A 159 3.49 3.81 -4.78
CA HIS A 159 3.62 5.13 -5.41
C HIS A 159 5.05 5.66 -5.40
N ALA A 160 5.80 5.38 -4.34
CA ALA A 160 7.22 5.67 -4.24
C ALA A 160 7.96 4.39 -3.85
N ALA A 161 8.63 3.76 -4.83
CA ALA A 161 9.39 2.52 -4.66
C ALA A 161 10.82 2.78 -4.17
N PRO A 162 11.53 1.77 -3.63
CA PRO A 162 12.91 1.92 -3.19
C PRO A 162 13.83 2.52 -4.28
N GLY A 163 14.40 3.68 -4.01
CA GLY A 163 15.26 4.43 -4.93
C GLY A 163 14.52 5.28 -5.97
N GLY A 164 13.19 5.26 -6.00
CA GLY A 164 12.38 5.95 -7.01
C GLY A 164 12.35 5.20 -8.36
N GLN A 165 11.15 5.05 -8.93
CA GLN A 165 10.92 4.29 -10.16
C GLN A 165 10.83 5.15 -11.43
N GLY A 166 10.61 6.44 -11.28
CA GLY A 166 10.44 7.38 -12.38
C GLY A 166 11.42 8.55 -12.31
N ARG A 167 11.58 9.27 -13.41
CA ARG A 167 12.43 10.47 -13.47
C ARG A 167 11.77 11.70 -12.85
N ASN A 168 10.46 11.68 -12.68
CA ASN A 168 9.74 12.71 -11.96
C ASN A 168 9.92 12.49 -10.46
N SER A 169 10.85 13.24 -9.86
CA SER A 169 11.16 13.16 -8.44
C SER A 169 9.98 13.52 -7.55
N GLU A 170 9.10 14.39 -7.99
CA GLU A 170 7.91 14.80 -7.22
C GLU A 170 6.95 13.63 -6.96
N ILE A 171 6.80 12.74 -7.94
CA ILE A 171 5.87 11.60 -7.86
C ILE A 171 6.51 10.38 -7.19
N SER A 172 7.76 10.06 -7.57
CA SER A 172 8.42 8.81 -7.16
C SER A 172 9.38 8.96 -5.99
N ASP A 173 9.52 10.16 -5.44
CA ASP A 173 10.54 10.54 -4.46
C ASP A 173 11.97 10.15 -4.90
N TYR A 174 12.23 10.27 -6.21
CA TYR A 174 13.51 9.94 -6.81
C TYR A 174 14.58 10.98 -6.44
N ASP A 175 15.67 10.51 -5.85
CA ASP A 175 16.86 11.31 -5.56
C ASP A 175 17.95 11.01 -6.61
N PRO A 176 18.24 11.95 -7.54
CA PRO A 176 19.21 11.71 -8.59
C PRO A 176 20.66 11.57 -8.12
N SER A 177 20.94 11.83 -6.84
CA SER A 177 22.25 11.60 -6.22
C SER A 177 22.46 10.14 -5.81
N LYS A 178 21.40 9.31 -5.86
CA LYS A 178 21.40 7.91 -5.43
C LYS A 178 20.94 7.00 -6.59
N PRO A 179 21.33 5.72 -6.56
CA PRO A 179 20.83 4.77 -7.54
C PRO A 179 19.30 4.62 -7.48
N SER A 180 18.66 4.77 -8.64
CA SER A 180 17.23 4.54 -8.80
C SER A 180 16.85 3.07 -8.56
N LEU A 181 15.54 2.78 -8.56
CA LEU A 181 15.04 1.40 -8.56
C LEU A 181 15.68 0.55 -9.67
N TRP A 182 15.81 1.13 -10.88
CA TRP A 182 16.26 0.40 -12.06
C TRP A 182 17.78 0.15 -12.10
N GLU A 183 18.55 1.03 -11.45
CA GLU A 183 20.02 0.97 -11.41
C GLU A 183 20.55 0.09 -10.25
N SER A 184 19.71 -0.21 -9.25
CA SER A 184 20.10 -0.97 -8.06
C SER A 184 19.38 -2.32 -7.97
N GLU A 185 20.12 -3.43 -8.10
CA GLU A 185 19.56 -4.76 -7.86
C GLU A 185 19.04 -4.92 -6.42
N ARG A 186 19.66 -4.22 -5.47
CA ARG A 186 19.21 -4.23 -4.08
C ARG A 186 17.88 -3.52 -3.89
N ASN A 187 17.63 -2.39 -4.58
CA ASN A 187 16.33 -1.71 -4.56
C ASN A 187 15.23 -2.60 -5.18
N LYS A 188 15.52 -3.26 -6.31
CA LYS A 188 14.59 -4.20 -6.95
C LYS A 188 14.25 -5.37 -6.01
N THR A 189 15.27 -5.97 -5.39
CA THR A 189 15.08 -7.06 -4.42
C THR A 189 14.24 -6.60 -3.23
N LYS A 190 14.54 -5.40 -2.68
CA LYS A 190 13.78 -4.80 -1.58
C LYS A 190 12.30 -4.60 -1.94
N LEU A 191 12.00 -4.10 -3.12
CA LEU A 191 10.63 -3.96 -3.60
C LEU A 191 9.89 -5.30 -3.69
N VAL A 192 10.54 -6.33 -4.24
CA VAL A 192 9.96 -7.68 -4.35
C VAL A 192 9.69 -8.27 -2.95
N GLU A 193 10.63 -8.13 -2.03
CA GLU A 193 10.48 -8.62 -0.65
C GLU A 193 9.38 -7.86 0.10
N LEU A 194 9.26 -6.54 -0.11
CA LEU A 194 8.18 -5.73 0.45
C LEU A 194 6.81 -6.21 -0.06
N TRP A 195 6.65 -6.39 -1.38
CA TRP A 195 5.41 -6.90 -1.93
C TRP A 195 5.06 -8.31 -1.44
N LYS A 196 6.05 -9.19 -1.28
CA LYS A 196 5.82 -10.51 -0.67
C LYS A 196 5.28 -10.38 0.74
N LYS A 197 5.86 -9.48 1.55
CA LYS A 197 5.44 -9.27 2.94
C LYS A 197 4.03 -8.67 3.01
N ILE A 198 3.71 -7.69 2.17
CA ILE A 198 2.37 -7.10 2.06
C ILE A 198 1.36 -8.19 1.64
N ALA A 199 1.65 -8.92 0.57
CA ALA A 199 0.76 -9.95 0.06
C ALA A 199 0.53 -11.07 1.09
N GLU A 200 1.56 -11.50 1.82
CA GLU A 200 1.42 -12.53 2.87
C GLU A 200 0.54 -12.05 4.03
N ARG A 201 0.68 -10.76 4.44
CA ARG A 201 -0.13 -10.19 5.53
C ARG A 201 -1.60 -10.08 5.16
N TYR A 202 -1.91 -9.72 3.90
CA TYR A 202 -3.28 -9.36 3.48
C TYR A 202 -3.95 -10.38 2.55
N LYS A 203 -3.34 -11.52 2.25
CA LYS A 203 -3.86 -12.54 1.32
C LYS A 203 -5.28 -13.02 1.59
N ASP A 204 -5.67 -13.02 2.87
CA ASP A 204 -6.97 -13.51 3.32
C ASP A 204 -7.99 -12.38 3.58
N ASN A 205 -7.60 -11.11 3.33
CA ASN A 205 -8.48 -9.97 3.49
C ASN A 205 -9.25 -9.69 2.20
N LYS A 206 -10.57 -9.95 2.21
CA LYS A 206 -11.43 -9.81 1.03
C LYS A 206 -11.62 -8.36 0.55
N TRP A 207 -11.30 -7.38 1.40
CA TRP A 207 -11.41 -5.96 1.07
C TRP A 207 -10.16 -5.40 0.37
N ILE A 208 -9.10 -6.19 0.23
CA ILE A 208 -8.03 -5.86 -0.71
C ILE A 208 -8.59 -6.01 -2.14
N GLY A 209 -8.78 -4.87 -2.81
CA GLY A 209 -9.31 -4.80 -4.17
C GLY A 209 -8.27 -5.03 -5.25
N GLY A 210 -6.99 -4.80 -4.94
CA GLY A 210 -5.90 -4.97 -5.89
C GLY A 210 -4.57 -4.46 -5.38
N TYR A 211 -3.52 -4.82 -6.11
CA TYR A 211 -2.15 -4.37 -5.90
C TYR A 211 -1.68 -3.65 -7.16
N ASP A 212 -1.45 -2.36 -7.06
CA ASP A 212 -0.77 -1.56 -8.08
C ASP A 212 0.72 -1.63 -7.79
N LEU A 213 1.42 -2.49 -8.52
CA LEU A 213 2.78 -2.92 -8.16
C LEU A 213 3.80 -1.79 -8.22
N ILE A 214 3.56 -0.81 -9.08
CA ILE A 214 4.46 0.32 -9.30
C ILE A 214 3.72 1.43 -10.05
N ASN A 215 3.67 2.62 -9.47
CA ASN A 215 3.11 3.80 -10.10
C ASN A 215 4.09 4.42 -11.10
N GLU A 216 3.60 4.91 -12.25
CA GLU A 216 4.30 5.78 -13.21
C GLU A 216 5.79 5.46 -13.45
N THR A 217 6.06 4.38 -14.15
CA THR A 217 7.40 3.94 -14.54
C THR A 217 7.88 4.64 -15.82
N ASN A 218 8.41 5.84 -15.78
CA ASN A 218 8.85 6.62 -16.96
C ASN A 218 10.36 6.93 -16.97
#